data_da722c5afb06cba4fc127854223ca6c3
#
_entry.id   da722c5afb06cba4fc127854223ca6c3
#
_cell.length_a   1.000
_cell.length_b   1.000
_cell.length_c   1.000
_cell.angle_alpha   90.00
_cell.angle_beta   90.00
_cell.angle_gamma   90.00
#
_symmetry.space_group_name_H-M   'P 1'
#
loop_
_entity.id
_entity.type
_entity.pdbx_description
1 polymer ?
#
loop_
_entity_poly.entity_id
_entity_poly.type
_entity_poly.pdbx_seq_one_letter_code
_entity_poly.pdbx_strand_id
1 'polypeptide(L)'
;YDSDSTDGTKHFNMYHSGSVRNASWKNCDLRYDILGSTNIKGENATLTTATNPVAETLMSALPSDLRVVMKPMTIYSWSNGSVVESIDYLPLLAPANIFGDNVALKNKQYDYFKNGGATKKHAYNKDNRIVYWGLRTNSDSVAFDVITDEGKKSEGGQWTTFGIGIAPIFRV
;
A
#
# COMPACT_ATOMS: atom_id res chain seq x y z
N TYR A 1 -0.64 -9.82 -6.20
CA TYR A 1 0.71 -10.35 -5.96
C TYR A 1 0.66 -11.32 -4.79
N ASP A 2 0.97 -12.55 -5.05
CA ASP A 2 0.98 -13.64 -4.09
C ASP A 2 2.43 -14.10 -3.91
N SER A 3 3.02 -13.86 -2.78
CA SER A 3 4.33 -14.40 -2.45
C SER A 3 4.27 -15.07 -1.08
N ASP A 4 4.48 -16.35 -1.03
CA ASP A 4 4.71 -17.21 0.15
C ASP A 4 3.53 -17.47 1.10
N SER A 5 2.34 -16.93 0.90
CA SER A 5 1.19 -17.43 1.64
C SER A 5 0.39 -18.38 0.76
N THR A 6 -0.12 -19.44 1.34
CA THR A 6 -0.91 -20.44 0.62
C THR A 6 -2.23 -19.90 0.10
N ASP A 7 -2.70 -18.79 0.64
CA ASP A 7 -3.97 -18.13 0.31
C ASP A 7 -3.79 -16.83 -0.52
N GLY A 8 -2.56 -16.43 -0.83
CA GLY A 8 -2.27 -15.23 -1.59
C GLY A 8 -2.29 -13.93 -0.78
N THR A 9 -2.18 -14.03 0.52
CA THR A 9 -2.06 -12.87 1.41
C THR A 9 -0.64 -12.70 1.94
N LYS A 10 -0.28 -11.49 2.34
CA LYS A 10 1.00 -11.18 2.96
C LYS A 10 0.79 -10.49 4.29
N HIS A 11 1.71 -10.77 5.21
CA HIS A 11 1.81 -9.96 6.41
C HIS A 11 2.20 -8.54 6.03
N PHE A 12 1.41 -7.60 6.49
CA PHE A 12 1.58 -6.19 6.17
C PHE A 12 2.55 -5.57 7.17
N ASN A 13 3.85 -5.85 7.00
CA ASN A 13 4.83 -5.23 7.87
C ASN A 13 5.07 -3.78 7.48
N MET A 14 4.41 -2.88 8.17
CA MET A 14 4.56 -1.43 8.00
C MET A 14 5.61 -0.85 8.96
N TYR A 15 6.28 -1.67 9.74
CA TYR A 15 7.32 -1.23 10.67
C TYR A 15 8.71 -1.44 10.10
N HIS A 16 9.59 -0.53 10.41
CA HIS A 16 11.01 -0.79 10.41
C HIS A 16 11.39 -1.46 11.73
N SER A 17 12.24 -2.49 11.69
CA SER A 17 12.64 -3.29 12.86
C SER A 17 13.04 -2.42 14.05
N GLY A 18 12.33 -2.54 15.15
CA GLY A 18 12.66 -1.93 16.44
C GLY A 18 11.79 -0.77 16.92
N SER A 19 10.85 -0.26 16.13
CA SER A 19 10.00 0.85 16.55
C SER A 19 8.52 0.63 16.24
N VAL A 20 7.79 0.21 17.24
CA VAL A 20 6.32 -0.01 17.18
C VAL A 20 5.53 1.30 17.07
N ARG A 21 6.16 2.45 17.28
CA ARG A 21 5.44 3.73 17.47
C ARG A 21 5.58 4.75 16.35
N ASN A 22 6.39 4.50 15.35
CA ASN A 22 6.64 5.44 14.24
C ASN A 22 6.27 4.84 12.88
N ALA A 23 5.25 4.00 12.86
CA ALA A 23 4.77 3.43 11.61
C ALA A 23 4.24 4.56 10.71
N SER A 24 4.87 4.73 9.57
CA SER A 24 4.38 5.58 8.50
C SER A 24 4.58 4.86 7.18
N TRP A 25 3.81 5.22 6.18
CA TRP A 25 4.07 4.71 4.83
C TRP A 25 5.52 4.95 4.41
N LYS A 26 6.07 6.13 4.72
CA LYS A 26 7.44 6.50 4.36
C LYS A 26 8.49 5.50 4.87
N ASN A 27 8.28 4.95 6.08
CA ASN A 27 9.22 4.05 6.76
C ASN A 27 8.81 2.58 6.66
N CYS A 28 7.83 2.27 5.86
CA CYS A 28 7.23 0.95 5.75
C CYS A 28 8.17 -0.03 5.04
N ASP A 29 8.48 -1.14 5.70
CA ASP A 29 9.31 -2.20 5.14
C ASP A 29 8.68 -2.87 3.90
N LEU A 30 7.36 -2.86 3.80
CA LEU A 30 6.62 -3.36 2.63
C LEU A 30 7.05 -2.69 1.32
N ARG A 31 7.46 -1.42 1.36
CA ARG A 31 7.96 -0.69 0.19
C ARG A 31 9.20 -1.34 -0.40
N TYR A 32 10.05 -1.91 0.43
CA TYR A 32 11.25 -2.66 0.04
C TYR A 32 10.93 -4.13 -0.20
N ASP A 33 10.43 -4.84 0.82
CA ASP A 33 10.32 -6.30 0.82
C ASP A 33 9.32 -6.86 -0.19
N ILE A 34 8.23 -6.14 -0.43
CA ILE A 34 7.13 -6.62 -1.27
C ILE A 34 7.00 -5.82 -2.56
N LEU A 35 6.98 -4.50 -2.44
CA LEU A 35 6.74 -3.64 -3.61
C LEU A 35 8.01 -3.41 -4.43
N GLY A 36 9.17 -3.39 -3.80
CA GLY A 36 10.44 -3.10 -4.45
C GLY A 36 10.55 -1.66 -4.97
N SER A 37 9.82 -0.74 -4.35
CA SER A 37 9.82 0.66 -4.74
C SER A 37 10.89 1.49 -4.05
N THR A 38 11.60 0.91 -3.08
CA THR A 38 12.76 1.53 -2.41
C THR A 38 13.97 0.61 -2.44
N ASN A 39 15.16 1.20 -2.32
CA ASN A 39 16.45 0.48 -2.38
C ASN A 39 16.86 -0.16 -1.05
N ILE A 40 16.34 0.33 0.06
CA ILE A 40 16.54 -0.20 1.43
C ILE A 40 15.26 0.01 2.25
N LYS A 41 15.24 -0.57 3.45
CA LYS A 41 14.17 -0.36 4.44
C LYS A 41 14.36 0.95 5.22
N GLY A 42 13.24 1.48 5.73
CA GLY A 42 13.22 2.55 6.74
C GLY A 42 13.36 3.97 6.22
N GLU A 43 13.72 4.87 7.13
CA GLU A 43 13.61 6.33 6.92
C GLU A 43 14.53 6.88 5.83
N ASN A 44 15.70 6.26 5.67
CA ASN A 44 16.71 6.68 4.69
C ASN A 44 16.50 6.02 3.31
N ALA A 45 15.37 5.37 3.12
CA ALA A 45 15.03 4.73 1.86
C ALA A 45 14.91 5.76 0.73
N THR A 46 15.56 5.48 -0.39
CA THR A 46 15.40 6.20 -1.64
C THR A 46 14.66 5.32 -2.65
N LEU A 47 14.08 5.92 -3.68
CA LEU A 47 13.42 5.14 -4.71
C LEU A 47 14.43 4.24 -5.44
N THR A 48 14.01 3.00 -5.68
CA THR A 48 14.70 2.15 -6.66
C THR A 48 14.48 2.70 -8.06
N THR A 49 15.37 2.36 -8.98
CA THR A 49 15.13 2.69 -10.38
C THR A 49 14.20 1.63 -11.00
N ALA A 50 13.28 2.06 -11.85
CA ALA A 50 12.43 1.13 -12.58
C ALA A 50 13.23 0.16 -13.48
N THR A 51 14.40 0.57 -13.92
CA THR A 51 15.29 -0.25 -14.77
C THR A 51 16.08 -1.29 -13.99
N ASN A 52 16.32 -1.08 -12.69
CA ASN A 52 17.05 -2.01 -11.83
C ASN A 52 16.26 -2.26 -10.53
N PRO A 53 15.14 -3.01 -10.59
CA PRO A 53 14.29 -3.27 -9.43
C PRO A 53 14.97 -4.23 -8.45
N VAL A 54 14.56 -4.15 -7.19
CA VAL A 54 14.92 -5.16 -6.18
C VAL A 54 14.36 -6.52 -6.61
N ALA A 55 15.18 -7.55 -6.60
CA ALA A 55 14.76 -8.90 -6.98
C ALA A 55 13.64 -9.44 -6.08
N GLU A 56 12.84 -10.36 -6.60
CA GLU A 56 11.75 -11.04 -5.88
C GLU A 56 10.66 -10.13 -5.33
N THR A 57 10.51 -8.93 -5.89
CA THR A 57 9.48 -7.96 -5.51
C THR A 57 8.46 -7.78 -6.62
N LEU A 58 7.35 -7.10 -6.30
CA LEU A 58 6.34 -6.77 -7.29
C LEU A 58 6.93 -5.93 -8.45
N MET A 59 7.79 -4.95 -8.14
CA MET A 59 8.45 -4.16 -9.17
C MET A 59 9.24 -5.05 -10.14
N SER A 60 9.96 -6.04 -9.65
CA SER A 60 10.72 -6.97 -10.50
C SER A 60 9.83 -7.89 -11.34
N ALA A 61 8.63 -8.20 -10.87
CA ALA A 61 7.65 -9.01 -11.58
C ALA A 61 6.91 -8.27 -12.70
N LEU A 62 6.92 -6.92 -12.68
CA LEU A 62 6.31 -6.13 -13.76
C LEU A 62 7.14 -6.24 -15.06
N PRO A 63 6.48 -6.22 -16.24
CA PRO A 63 7.17 -6.18 -17.52
C PRO A 63 8.15 -5.00 -17.63
N SER A 64 9.30 -5.21 -18.24
CA SER A 64 10.36 -4.21 -18.32
C SER A 64 9.96 -2.96 -19.10
N ASP A 65 9.18 -3.11 -20.16
CA ASP A 65 8.62 -2.03 -20.96
C ASP A 65 7.65 -1.16 -20.16
N LEU A 66 6.84 -1.77 -19.29
CA LEU A 66 5.99 -1.03 -18.36
C LEU A 66 6.84 -0.24 -17.35
N ARG A 67 7.84 -0.89 -16.74
CA ARG A 67 8.70 -0.23 -15.75
C ARG A 67 9.41 1.02 -16.28
N VAL A 68 9.87 0.97 -17.54
CA VAL A 68 10.57 2.11 -18.18
C VAL A 68 9.70 3.35 -18.31
N VAL A 69 8.38 3.18 -18.45
CA VAL A 69 7.45 4.32 -18.60
C VAL A 69 6.79 4.74 -17.28
N MET A 70 6.98 3.98 -16.21
CA MET A 70 6.45 4.33 -14.89
C MET A 70 7.07 5.63 -14.37
N LYS A 71 6.23 6.45 -13.76
CA LYS A 71 6.62 7.71 -13.12
C LYS A 71 6.36 7.67 -11.63
N PRO A 72 7.28 8.18 -10.82
CA PRO A 72 7.05 8.28 -9.38
C PRO A 72 5.90 9.25 -9.09
N MET A 73 5.19 9.00 -8.01
CA MET A 73 4.08 9.81 -7.53
C MET A 73 4.40 10.37 -6.16
N THR A 74 4.18 11.67 -5.97
CA THR A 74 4.13 12.25 -4.63
C THR A 74 2.83 11.84 -3.96
N ILE A 75 2.93 11.26 -2.78
CA ILE A 75 1.80 10.77 -1.99
C ILE A 75 1.87 11.30 -0.57
N TYR A 76 0.72 11.39 0.05
CA TYR A 76 0.56 11.83 1.42
C TYR A 76 -0.07 10.73 2.24
N SER A 77 0.47 10.51 3.43
CA SER A 77 -0.04 9.55 4.41
C SER A 77 -0.13 10.19 5.78
N TRP A 78 -0.99 9.65 6.64
CA TRP A 78 -1.08 10.08 8.01
C TRP A 78 -0.11 9.28 8.87
N SER A 79 0.62 9.95 9.76
CA SER A 79 1.51 9.32 10.72
C SER A 79 1.69 10.20 11.95
N ASN A 80 1.46 9.64 13.14
CA ASN A 80 1.67 10.31 14.42
C ASN A 80 1.05 11.72 14.49
N GLY A 81 -0.19 11.88 14.06
CA GLY A 81 -0.90 13.15 14.11
C GLY A 81 -0.47 14.18 13.04
N SER A 82 0.36 13.80 12.09
CA SER A 82 0.82 14.67 11.02
C SER A 82 0.72 14.03 9.64
N VAL A 83 0.69 14.87 8.62
CA VAL A 83 0.76 14.44 7.22
C VAL A 83 2.23 14.28 6.83
N VAL A 84 2.61 13.11 6.36
CA VAL A 84 3.95 12.80 5.86
C VAL A 84 3.91 12.65 4.34
N GLU A 85 4.78 13.40 3.67
CA GLU A 85 4.99 13.28 2.23
C GLU A 85 6.03 12.20 1.92
N SER A 86 5.78 11.43 0.89
CA SER A 86 6.73 10.49 0.31
C SER A 86 6.56 10.39 -1.20
N ILE A 87 7.57 9.84 -1.88
CA ILE A 87 7.54 9.61 -3.31
C ILE A 87 7.62 8.09 -3.54
N ASP A 88 6.83 7.57 -4.47
CA ASP A 88 6.75 6.14 -4.73
C ASP A 88 6.37 5.79 -6.17
N TYR A 89 6.83 4.65 -6.68
CA TYR A 89 6.38 4.07 -7.93
C TYR A 89 5.12 3.21 -7.78
N LEU A 90 5.00 2.51 -6.65
CA LEU A 90 3.93 1.55 -6.36
C LEU A 90 3.27 1.83 -5.00
N PRO A 91 2.72 3.04 -4.76
CA PRO A 91 2.06 3.29 -3.49
C PRO A 91 0.76 2.50 -3.37
N LEU A 92 0.39 2.14 -2.14
CA LEU A 92 -0.98 1.72 -1.86
C LEU A 92 -1.91 2.93 -1.87
N LEU A 93 -3.21 2.68 -1.97
CA LEU A 93 -4.25 3.70 -1.83
C LEU A 93 -4.37 4.17 -0.37
N ALA A 94 -4.83 5.41 -0.18
CA ALA A 94 -5.32 5.89 1.10
C ALA A 94 -6.85 5.81 1.15
N PRO A 95 -7.49 5.82 2.32
CA PRO A 95 -8.95 5.91 2.43
C PRO A 95 -9.54 7.06 1.62
N ALA A 96 -8.91 8.22 1.63
CA ALA A 96 -9.33 9.38 0.85
C ALA A 96 -9.40 9.11 -0.67
N ASN A 97 -8.54 8.25 -1.21
CA ASN A 97 -8.58 7.89 -2.63
C ASN A 97 -9.81 7.04 -2.99
N ILE A 98 -10.37 6.33 -2.02
CA ILE A 98 -11.47 5.37 -2.20
C ILE A 98 -12.81 5.96 -1.76
N PHE A 99 -12.85 6.61 -0.60
CA PHE A 99 -14.08 7.10 0.01
C PHE A 99 -14.26 8.62 -0.11
N GLY A 100 -13.19 9.38 -0.42
CA GLY A 100 -13.23 10.84 -0.48
C GLY A 100 -13.15 11.52 0.89
N ASP A 101 -12.93 10.76 1.95
CA ASP A 101 -12.78 11.27 3.30
C ASP A 101 -11.34 11.79 3.55
N ASN A 102 -11.20 12.64 4.56
CA ASN A 102 -9.94 13.22 5.02
C ASN A 102 -9.24 14.16 4.02
N VAL A 103 -9.81 15.34 3.85
CA VAL A 103 -9.27 16.44 3.03
C VAL A 103 -7.86 16.89 3.45
N ALA A 104 -7.44 16.61 4.69
CA ALA A 104 -6.10 16.99 5.18
C ALA A 104 -4.96 16.30 4.41
N LEU A 105 -5.22 15.14 3.82
CA LEU A 105 -4.23 14.36 3.08
C LEU A 105 -4.01 14.83 1.63
N LYS A 106 -4.61 15.93 1.17
CA LYS A 106 -4.50 16.42 -0.23
C LYS A 106 -4.78 15.35 -1.30
N ASN A 107 -5.32 14.20 -0.90
CA ASN A 107 -5.66 13.11 -1.78
C ASN A 107 -7.07 13.32 -2.33
N LYS A 108 -7.24 13.09 -3.62
CA LYS A 108 -8.56 13.13 -4.25
C LYS A 108 -9.13 11.72 -4.35
N GLN A 109 -10.44 11.59 -4.17
CA GLN A 109 -11.13 10.36 -4.50
C GLN A 109 -11.02 10.08 -5.99
N TYR A 110 -10.62 8.87 -6.35
CA TYR A 110 -10.58 8.46 -7.75
C TYR A 110 -12.00 8.21 -8.28
N ASP A 111 -12.24 8.66 -9.50
CA ASP A 111 -13.56 8.53 -10.16
C ASP A 111 -14.03 7.08 -10.26
N TYR A 112 -13.10 6.14 -10.38
CA TYR A 112 -13.38 4.72 -10.35
C TYR A 112 -14.20 4.29 -9.12
N PHE A 113 -13.91 4.86 -7.95
CA PHE A 113 -14.56 4.50 -6.69
C PHE A 113 -15.82 5.33 -6.38
N LYS A 114 -15.99 6.49 -6.99
CA LYS A 114 -17.13 7.40 -6.71
C LYS A 114 -18.50 6.76 -6.95
N ASN A 115 -18.60 5.99 -8.03
CA ASN A 115 -19.89 5.48 -8.53
C ASN A 115 -19.98 3.94 -8.51
N GLY A 116 -19.10 3.26 -7.74
CA GLY A 116 -18.86 1.84 -7.96
C GLY A 116 -19.37 0.86 -6.92
N GLY A 117 -20.04 1.32 -5.87
CA GLY A 117 -20.50 0.41 -4.82
C GLY A 117 -19.38 -0.41 -4.16
N ALA A 118 -19.77 -1.46 -3.43
CA ALA A 118 -18.82 -2.33 -2.72
C ALA A 118 -17.94 -3.16 -3.68
N THR A 119 -18.50 -3.63 -4.79
CA THR A 119 -17.81 -4.53 -5.73
C THR A 119 -16.54 -3.95 -6.34
N LYS A 120 -16.50 -2.64 -6.58
CA LYS A 120 -15.28 -1.95 -7.05
C LYS A 120 -14.19 -1.82 -6.00
N LYS A 121 -14.48 -2.17 -4.76
CA LYS A 121 -13.54 -2.11 -3.63
C LYS A 121 -13.07 -3.48 -3.19
N HIS A 122 -13.47 -4.54 -3.88
CA HIS A 122 -13.01 -5.90 -3.59
C HIS A 122 -11.63 -6.15 -4.19
N ALA A 123 -10.78 -6.85 -3.44
CA ALA A 123 -9.60 -7.52 -3.93
C ALA A 123 -9.81 -9.04 -3.87
N TYR A 124 -9.17 -9.74 -4.79
CA TYR A 124 -9.32 -11.19 -4.91
C TYR A 124 -7.95 -11.86 -4.79
N ASN A 125 -7.89 -12.97 -4.06
CA ASN A 125 -6.70 -13.82 -4.04
C ASN A 125 -6.63 -14.73 -5.29
N LYS A 126 -5.60 -15.56 -5.36
CA LYS A 126 -5.39 -16.51 -6.46
C LYS A 126 -6.54 -17.54 -6.64
N ASP A 127 -7.29 -17.81 -5.58
CA ASP A 127 -8.43 -18.74 -5.59
C ASP A 127 -9.76 -18.02 -5.90
N ASN A 128 -9.69 -16.77 -6.35
CA ASN A 128 -10.83 -15.91 -6.65
C ASN A 128 -11.76 -15.66 -5.45
N ARG A 129 -11.21 -15.67 -4.26
CA ARG A 129 -11.93 -15.31 -3.02
C ARG A 129 -11.69 -13.85 -2.71
N ILE A 130 -12.73 -13.15 -2.25
CA ILE A 130 -12.59 -11.78 -1.76
C ILE A 130 -11.75 -11.81 -0.49
N VAL A 131 -10.76 -10.92 -0.42
CA VAL A 131 -9.85 -10.80 0.73
C VAL A 131 -9.78 -9.36 1.21
N TYR A 132 -9.42 -9.19 2.47
CA TYR A 132 -9.05 -7.89 3.01
C TYR A 132 -7.80 -7.40 2.29
N TRP A 133 -7.72 -6.09 2.03
CA TRP A 133 -6.54 -5.50 1.41
C TRP A 133 -6.13 -4.19 2.06
N GLY A 134 -4.82 -3.97 2.14
CA GLY A 134 -4.21 -2.90 2.91
C GLY A 134 -4.20 -1.54 2.22
N LEU A 135 -4.33 -0.51 3.02
CA LEU A 135 -4.17 0.89 2.64
C LEU A 135 -2.87 1.45 3.26
N ARG A 136 -2.37 2.58 2.73
CA ARG A 136 -1.13 3.19 3.22
C ARG A 136 -1.29 4.05 4.48
N THR A 137 -2.48 4.21 4.98
CA THR A 137 -2.76 5.06 6.15
C THR A 137 -2.89 4.19 7.39
N ASN A 138 -2.22 4.57 8.46
CA ASN A 138 -2.41 3.93 9.75
C ASN A 138 -3.67 4.46 10.44
N SER A 139 -4.42 3.57 11.06
CA SER A 139 -5.60 3.91 11.87
C SER A 139 -5.17 4.32 13.29
N ASP A 140 -4.10 3.72 13.80
CA ASP A 140 -3.45 4.05 15.08
C ASP A 140 -1.95 3.69 15.04
N SER A 141 -1.31 3.61 16.21
CA SER A 141 0.13 3.31 16.30
C SER A 141 0.52 1.88 15.92
N VAL A 142 -0.43 0.96 15.79
CA VAL A 142 -0.16 -0.48 15.58
C VAL A 142 -1.01 -1.11 14.49
N ALA A 143 -1.95 -0.36 13.92
CA ALA A 143 -2.89 -0.87 12.92
C ALA A 143 -2.96 0.02 11.68
N PHE A 144 -3.27 -0.58 10.56
CA PHE A 144 -3.44 0.08 9.28
C PHE A 144 -4.88 -0.04 8.79
N ASP A 145 -5.32 1.00 8.10
CA ASP A 145 -6.59 0.96 7.41
C ASP A 145 -6.58 -0.17 6.38
N VAL A 146 -7.65 -0.93 6.34
CA VAL A 146 -7.88 -1.97 5.34
C VAL A 146 -9.29 -1.86 4.79
N ILE A 147 -9.46 -2.39 3.59
CA ILE A 147 -10.78 -2.63 3.02
C ILE A 147 -11.16 -4.07 3.33
N THR A 148 -12.36 -4.23 3.87
CA THR A 148 -12.93 -5.56 4.19
C THR A 148 -13.46 -6.26 2.94
N ASP A 149 -13.82 -7.51 3.09
CA ASP A 149 -14.51 -8.31 2.08
C ASP A 149 -15.90 -7.75 1.70
N GLU A 150 -16.48 -6.87 2.53
CA GLU A 150 -17.69 -6.13 2.19
C GLU A 150 -17.42 -4.83 1.41
N GLY A 151 -16.17 -4.50 1.11
CA GLY A 151 -15.79 -3.25 0.43
C GLY A 151 -15.92 -2.00 1.31
N LYS A 152 -15.84 -2.16 2.63
CA LYS A 152 -15.89 -1.09 3.63
C LYS A 152 -14.51 -0.85 4.25
N LYS A 153 -14.28 0.34 4.75
CA LYS A 153 -13.12 0.57 5.61
C LYS A 153 -13.34 -0.14 6.95
N SER A 154 -12.34 -0.88 7.43
CA SER A 154 -12.39 -1.51 8.74
C SER A 154 -12.35 -0.44 9.84
N GLU A 155 -13.23 -0.56 10.82
CA GLU A 155 -13.17 0.25 12.03
C GLU A 155 -12.00 -0.23 12.91
N GLY A 156 -11.11 0.67 13.30
CA GLY A 156 -9.89 0.35 14.08
C GLY A 156 -8.75 -0.29 13.30
N GLY A 157 -8.90 -0.46 11.99
CA GLY A 157 -7.84 -1.03 11.14
C GLY A 157 -7.56 -2.51 11.38
N GLN A 158 -6.43 -3.00 10.86
CA GLN A 158 -5.92 -4.36 11.07
C GLN A 158 -4.46 -4.30 11.53
N TRP A 159 -4.08 -5.21 12.40
CA TRP A 159 -2.70 -5.32 12.86
C TRP A 159 -1.81 -5.81 11.73
N THR A 160 -0.56 -5.37 11.76
CA THR A 160 0.46 -5.70 10.76
C THR A 160 0.80 -7.18 10.65
N THR A 161 0.34 -7.99 11.60
CA THR A 161 0.53 -9.44 11.61
C THR A 161 -0.55 -10.22 10.86
N PHE A 162 -1.59 -9.54 10.37
CA PHE A 162 -2.61 -10.20 9.56
C PHE A 162 -2.15 -10.34 8.11
N GLY A 163 -2.45 -11.49 7.52
CA GLY A 163 -2.31 -11.69 6.08
C GLY A 163 -3.41 -10.94 5.33
N ILE A 164 -3.02 -9.98 4.48
CA ILE A 164 -3.95 -9.17 3.69
C ILE A 164 -3.49 -9.05 2.24
N GLY A 165 -4.41 -8.76 1.36
CA GLY A 165 -4.11 -8.45 -0.03
C GLY A 165 -3.35 -7.12 -0.16
N ILE A 166 -2.55 -7.02 -1.22
CA ILE A 166 -1.79 -5.83 -1.55
C ILE A 166 -2.19 -5.37 -2.95
N ALA A 167 -2.77 -4.18 -3.04
CA ALA A 167 -3.26 -3.59 -4.27
C ALA A 167 -2.61 -2.22 -4.53
N PRO A 168 -1.37 -2.19 -5.02
CA PRO A 168 -0.70 -0.94 -5.35
C PRO A 168 -1.25 -0.33 -6.63
N ILE A 169 -1.01 0.97 -6.79
CA ILE A 169 -1.26 1.71 -8.01
C ILE A 169 0.06 2.18 -8.62
N PHE A 170 0.04 2.52 -9.89
CA PHE A 170 1.17 3.15 -10.58
C PHE A 170 0.69 4.19 -11.59
N ARG A 171 1.62 5.02 -12.04
CA ARG A 171 1.39 6.03 -13.09
C ARG A 171 2.38 5.82 -14.24
N VAL A 172 1.91 5.94 -15.44
CA VAL A 172 2.69 6.05 -16.68
C VAL A 172 2.61 7.44 -17.26
#